data_0a7c6a385e6c5b5d78046dac932b72b2
#
_entry.id   0a7c6a385e6c5b5d78046dac932b72b2
#
_cell.length_a   1.000
_cell.length_b   1.000
_cell.length_c   1.000
_cell.angle_alpha   90.00
_cell.angle_beta   90.00
_cell.angle_gamma   90.00
#
_symmetry.space_group_name_H-M   'P 1'
#
loop_
_entity.id
_entity.type
_entity.pdbx_description
1 polymer ?
#
loop_
_entity_poly.entity_id
_entity_poly.type
_entity_poly.pdbx_seq_one_letter_code
_entity_poly.pdbx_strand_id
1 'polypeptide(L)'
;MYRTHTCGELRLANAGQEVTLSGWVQRVRDKGALIWIDLRDRYGITQLFLQDGVSDPKLIEQARSFGREYVLQAKGIVVERESKNPNMPTGEIEIKVSEFNLLNASKVPPFTIEDESDGGDDLRMKYRYLDLRRNPVRRNLELRHNMAILVRNYLSNLNFLEIETPFLIKSTPEGARDFVVPSRMNPGEFYALPQSPQQYKQLLMVAGFDRYFQIVRCFRDEDLRADRQPEFTQIDCEMSFVEQEDVLNTFEGLAKHLFKEIKGIEFDKFPRMTWHDAMKYYGSDKPDIRFGMKFVELNDVAKGKGFGLFDGAELVVGINAEGCAEYTRKQLDQLTEFVKRPQVGAGGMVYIKYNADGSFKSSVDKFYNADDLKKFADKFGAKPGDLMLILCGPAMKTRKQLNELRLEMGNQHGLRDPQKFAPLWVIDFPLLEWDDETQRYYAMHHPFTAPKPEDEYLLDDPSKWGEIRANAYDIVMNGCEVGGGSIRIHDRVLQNKMFHTLGFTDEQAQEQFGFLMGAFEYGAPPHAGLAFGFDRLCSIFAGADSIRDFIAFPKNNSGRDVMSGSPAPLAPEQLDELEIKLDLKA
;
A
#
# COMPACT_ATOMS: atom_id res chain seq x y z
N MET A 1 -13.09 11.16 38.66
CA MET A 1 -13.05 10.55 37.31
C MET A 1 -13.96 11.40 36.42
N TYR A 2 -13.52 11.74 35.19
CA TYR A 2 -14.31 12.62 34.31
C TYR A 2 -15.52 11.93 33.64
N ARG A 3 -15.61 10.62 33.67
CA ARG A 3 -16.76 9.87 33.15
C ARG A 3 -16.90 8.52 33.83
N THR A 4 -18.12 8.05 33.97
CA THR A 4 -18.48 6.70 34.45
C THR A 4 -18.63 5.74 33.27
N HIS A 5 -19.10 6.24 32.11
CA HIS A 5 -19.38 5.51 30.88
C HIS A 5 -18.88 6.29 29.67
N THR A 6 -18.66 5.57 28.55
CA THR A 6 -18.40 6.18 27.25
C THR A 6 -19.71 6.59 26.56
N CYS A 7 -19.62 7.45 25.53
CA CYS A 7 -20.80 7.89 24.77
C CYS A 7 -21.36 6.81 23.84
N GLY A 8 -20.76 5.63 23.76
CA GLY A 8 -21.18 4.53 22.88
C GLY A 8 -21.73 3.29 23.58
N GLU A 9 -21.58 3.16 24.91
CA GLU A 9 -21.83 1.89 25.59
C GLU A 9 -23.22 1.76 26.24
N LEU A 10 -23.88 2.86 26.52
CA LEU A 10 -25.19 2.84 27.20
C LEU A 10 -26.28 2.22 26.33
N ARG A 11 -27.16 1.47 26.98
CA ARG A 11 -28.30 0.77 26.37
C ARG A 11 -29.54 0.92 27.26
N LEU A 12 -30.70 0.45 26.81
CA LEU A 12 -31.96 0.49 27.55
C LEU A 12 -31.86 -0.17 28.96
N ALA A 13 -31.00 -1.20 29.07
CA ALA A 13 -30.74 -1.85 30.37
C ALA A 13 -30.10 -0.92 31.43
N ASN A 14 -29.56 0.23 31.01
CA ASN A 14 -29.02 1.26 31.92
C ASN A 14 -30.06 2.30 32.37
N ALA A 15 -31.30 2.20 31.90
CA ALA A 15 -32.35 3.17 32.28
C ALA A 15 -32.49 3.26 33.79
N GLY A 16 -32.61 4.48 34.31
CA GLY A 16 -32.68 4.80 35.74
C GLY A 16 -31.30 4.98 36.41
N GLN A 17 -30.19 4.63 35.77
CA GLN A 17 -28.84 4.84 36.31
C GLN A 17 -28.42 6.30 36.20
N GLU A 18 -27.76 6.81 37.25
CA GLU A 18 -27.04 8.08 37.18
C GLU A 18 -25.65 7.85 36.55
N VAL A 19 -25.34 8.62 35.50
CA VAL A 19 -24.09 8.50 34.74
C VAL A 19 -23.45 9.85 34.54
N THR A 20 -22.13 9.83 34.35
CA THR A 20 -21.35 10.99 33.93
C THR A 20 -20.67 10.65 32.60
N LEU A 21 -20.94 11.47 31.56
CA LEU A 21 -20.32 11.35 30.24
C LEU A 21 -19.39 12.54 30.00
N SER A 22 -18.34 12.33 29.24
CA SER A 22 -17.46 13.41 28.75
C SER A 22 -17.15 13.20 27.28
N GLY A 23 -17.21 14.28 26.50
CA GLY A 23 -17.01 14.23 25.06
C GLY A 23 -17.08 15.60 24.41
N TRP A 24 -17.15 15.58 23.10
CA TRP A 24 -17.29 16.76 22.24
C TRP A 24 -18.74 16.94 21.81
N VAL A 25 -19.23 18.19 21.84
CA VAL A 25 -20.54 18.56 21.30
C VAL A 25 -20.53 18.44 19.79
N GLN A 26 -21.21 17.45 19.24
CA GLN A 26 -21.36 17.34 17.80
C GLN A 26 -22.44 18.29 17.26
N ARG A 27 -23.58 18.36 17.95
CA ARG A 27 -24.70 19.19 17.52
C ARG A 27 -25.55 19.61 18.75
N VAL A 28 -26.02 20.82 18.71
CA VAL A 28 -27.07 21.32 19.61
C VAL A 28 -28.33 21.57 18.79
N ARG A 29 -29.47 21.07 19.25
CA ARG A 29 -30.80 21.30 18.65
C ARG A 29 -31.70 21.92 19.67
N ASP A 30 -31.97 23.21 19.53
CA ASP A 30 -32.92 23.97 20.35
C ASP A 30 -34.25 24.12 19.60
N LYS A 31 -35.33 23.64 20.20
CA LYS A 31 -36.71 23.76 19.71
C LYS A 31 -37.59 24.56 20.69
N GLY A 32 -36.97 25.46 21.42
CA GLY A 32 -37.65 26.29 22.43
C GLY A 32 -37.88 25.54 23.74
N ALA A 33 -38.92 24.72 23.81
CA ALA A 33 -39.24 23.93 25.00
C ALA A 33 -38.34 22.73 25.24
N LEU A 34 -37.60 22.27 24.22
CA LEU A 34 -36.77 21.09 24.28
C LEU A 34 -35.41 21.39 23.66
N ILE A 35 -34.35 20.98 24.36
CA ILE A 35 -32.95 21.07 23.86
C ILE A 35 -32.33 19.69 23.89
N TRP A 36 -31.71 19.31 22.75
CA TRP A 36 -30.92 18.11 22.64
C TRP A 36 -29.48 18.47 22.27
N ILE A 37 -28.55 17.77 22.91
CA ILE A 37 -27.12 17.85 22.60
C ILE A 37 -26.65 16.46 22.27
N ASP A 38 -26.08 16.27 21.07
CA ASP A 38 -25.38 15.04 20.69
C ASP A 38 -23.93 15.15 21.21
N LEU A 39 -23.61 14.40 22.26
CA LEU A 39 -22.29 14.33 22.87
C LEU A 39 -21.55 13.12 22.29
N ARG A 40 -20.36 13.34 21.71
CA ARG A 40 -19.57 12.35 21.01
C ARG A 40 -18.24 12.10 21.70
N ASP A 41 -17.84 10.84 21.77
CA ASP A 41 -16.45 10.43 22.03
C ASP A 41 -15.96 9.43 20.96
N ARG A 42 -14.84 8.77 21.19
CA ARG A 42 -14.32 7.74 20.28
C ARG A 42 -15.28 6.55 20.10
N TYR A 43 -16.06 6.23 21.10
CA TYR A 43 -16.90 5.02 21.17
C TYR A 43 -18.28 5.20 20.58
N GLY A 44 -18.76 6.46 20.49
CA GLY A 44 -20.07 6.73 19.90
C GLY A 44 -20.62 8.11 20.25
N ILE A 45 -21.93 8.20 20.14
CA ILE A 45 -22.69 9.42 20.40
C ILE A 45 -23.83 9.08 21.36
N THR A 46 -24.03 9.90 22.41
CA THR A 46 -25.19 9.82 23.28
C THR A 46 -25.92 11.15 23.25
N GLN A 47 -27.26 11.11 23.12
CA GLN A 47 -28.11 12.31 23.19
C GLN A 47 -28.29 12.72 24.63
N LEU A 48 -28.04 13.99 24.91
CA LEU A 48 -28.40 14.67 26.16
C LEU A 48 -29.69 15.43 25.94
N PHE A 49 -30.53 15.51 26.99
CA PHE A 49 -31.85 16.06 26.88
C PHE A 49 -32.16 17.02 28.06
N LEU A 50 -32.78 18.18 27.73
CA LEU A 50 -33.28 19.15 28.66
C LEU A 50 -34.67 19.63 28.20
N GLN A 51 -35.54 19.91 29.18
CA GLN A 51 -36.91 20.37 28.93
C GLN A 51 -37.19 21.62 29.74
N ASP A 52 -37.71 22.66 29.08
CA ASP A 52 -38.13 23.89 29.73
C ASP A 52 -39.26 23.61 30.73
N GLY A 53 -39.23 24.29 31.88
CA GLY A 53 -40.18 24.06 32.98
C GLY A 53 -39.93 22.77 33.79
N VAL A 54 -39.00 21.90 33.37
CA VAL A 54 -38.61 20.65 34.08
C VAL A 54 -37.15 20.68 34.49
N SER A 55 -36.25 21.09 33.60
CA SER A 55 -34.82 21.26 33.87
C SER A 55 -34.53 22.62 34.51
N ASP A 56 -33.43 22.70 35.28
CA ASP A 56 -33.00 23.98 35.87
C ASP A 56 -32.76 25.02 34.74
N PRO A 57 -33.35 26.24 34.85
CA PRO A 57 -33.17 27.30 33.87
C PRO A 57 -31.70 27.63 33.58
N LYS A 58 -30.79 27.50 34.56
CA LYS A 58 -29.35 27.70 34.37
C LYS A 58 -28.75 26.68 33.43
N LEU A 59 -29.18 25.41 33.52
CA LEU A 59 -28.70 24.34 32.61
C LEU A 59 -29.19 24.57 31.17
N ILE A 60 -30.42 25.11 31.03
CA ILE A 60 -30.98 25.47 29.72
C ILE A 60 -30.16 26.59 29.08
N GLU A 61 -29.85 27.65 29.86
CA GLU A 61 -29.02 28.77 29.42
C GLU A 61 -27.62 28.30 29.03
N GLN A 62 -26.99 27.45 29.85
CA GLN A 62 -25.70 26.83 29.53
C GLN A 62 -25.78 26.02 28.22
N ALA A 63 -26.77 25.14 28.06
CA ALA A 63 -26.94 24.32 26.88
C ALA A 63 -27.07 25.14 25.58
N ARG A 64 -27.77 26.29 25.65
CA ARG A 64 -27.90 27.24 24.52
C ARG A 64 -26.58 27.93 24.16
N SER A 65 -25.64 28.05 25.09
CA SER A 65 -24.34 28.69 24.87
C SER A 65 -23.31 27.77 24.24
N PHE A 66 -23.55 26.46 24.20
CA PHE A 66 -22.58 25.50 23.71
C PHE A 66 -22.48 25.48 22.18
N GLY A 67 -21.26 25.61 21.68
CA GLY A 67 -20.93 25.47 20.26
C GLY A 67 -20.50 24.08 19.89
N ARG A 68 -20.41 23.82 18.58
CA ARG A 68 -19.81 22.57 18.06
C ARG A 68 -18.40 22.40 18.59
N GLU A 69 -18.03 21.14 18.87
CA GLU A 69 -16.70 20.70 19.33
C GLU A 69 -16.29 21.25 20.71
N TYR A 70 -17.21 21.89 21.46
CA TYR A 70 -16.98 22.18 22.88
C TYR A 70 -16.80 20.86 23.63
N VAL A 71 -15.88 20.84 24.58
CA VAL A 71 -15.64 19.66 25.44
C VAL A 71 -16.48 19.81 26.70
N LEU A 72 -17.42 18.90 26.86
CA LEU A 72 -18.35 18.90 28.00
C LEU A 72 -18.19 17.66 28.87
N GLN A 73 -18.45 17.85 30.16
CA GLN A 73 -18.84 16.78 31.06
C GLN A 73 -20.31 17.01 31.37
N ALA A 74 -21.13 15.97 31.24
CA ALA A 74 -22.56 16.00 31.53
C ALA A 74 -22.89 14.87 32.52
N LYS A 75 -23.56 15.21 33.61
CA LYS A 75 -24.09 14.26 34.58
C LYS A 75 -25.62 14.23 34.47
N GLY A 76 -26.21 13.04 34.58
CA GLY A 76 -27.65 12.89 34.48
C GLY A 76 -28.11 11.45 34.61
N ILE A 77 -29.40 11.24 34.42
CA ILE A 77 -30.05 9.93 34.51
C ILE A 77 -30.34 9.43 33.11
N VAL A 78 -30.00 8.16 32.87
CA VAL A 78 -30.36 7.46 31.63
C VAL A 78 -31.86 7.26 31.58
N VAL A 79 -32.51 7.73 30.52
CA VAL A 79 -33.95 7.56 30.29
C VAL A 79 -34.19 6.93 28.90
N GLU A 80 -35.31 6.24 28.76
CA GLU A 80 -35.76 5.74 27.46
C GLU A 80 -36.21 6.90 26.59
N ARG A 81 -35.81 6.94 25.31
CA ARG A 81 -36.25 7.97 24.36
C ARG A 81 -37.70 7.75 23.93
N GLU A 82 -38.44 8.82 23.84
CA GLU A 82 -39.79 8.78 23.26
C GLU A 82 -39.74 8.43 21.76
N SER A 83 -38.78 9.01 21.04
CA SER A 83 -38.53 8.70 19.62
C SER A 83 -37.18 7.99 19.46
N LYS A 84 -37.23 6.67 19.30
CA LYS A 84 -36.04 5.83 19.13
C LYS A 84 -35.39 6.08 17.79
N ASN A 85 -34.05 6.08 17.76
CA ASN A 85 -33.25 6.20 16.54
C ASN A 85 -32.52 4.86 16.24
N PRO A 86 -32.99 4.06 15.27
CA PRO A 86 -32.37 2.76 14.96
C PRO A 86 -30.97 2.87 14.32
N ASN A 87 -30.58 4.07 13.85
CA ASN A 87 -29.28 4.30 13.22
C ASN A 87 -28.14 4.58 14.22
N MET A 88 -28.44 4.58 15.52
CA MET A 88 -27.45 4.79 16.58
C MET A 88 -27.50 3.64 17.59
N PRO A 89 -26.35 3.08 18.01
CA PRO A 89 -26.30 2.04 19.04
C PRO A 89 -26.93 2.46 20.38
N THR A 90 -26.87 3.77 20.71
CA THR A 90 -27.47 4.39 21.90
C THR A 90 -28.84 5.02 21.62
N GLY A 91 -29.43 4.77 20.46
CA GLY A 91 -30.63 5.46 19.97
C GLY A 91 -31.93 5.12 20.70
N GLU A 92 -31.93 4.16 21.63
CA GLU A 92 -33.08 3.86 22.50
C GLU A 92 -33.08 4.67 23.78
N ILE A 93 -31.95 5.33 24.14
CA ILE A 93 -31.79 6.06 25.39
C ILE A 93 -31.34 7.51 25.14
N GLU A 94 -31.58 8.34 26.12
CA GLU A 94 -31.01 9.69 26.23
C GLU A 94 -30.69 9.98 27.70
N ILE A 95 -29.89 11.01 27.94
CA ILE A 95 -29.53 11.42 29.29
C ILE A 95 -30.34 12.67 29.68
N LYS A 96 -31.20 12.53 30.68
CA LYS A 96 -31.82 13.68 31.35
C LYS A 96 -30.77 14.36 32.23
N VAL A 97 -30.27 15.49 31.78
CA VAL A 97 -29.11 16.16 32.39
C VAL A 97 -29.50 16.82 33.70
N SER A 98 -28.65 16.63 34.71
CA SER A 98 -28.73 17.30 36.04
C SER A 98 -27.59 18.28 36.27
N GLU A 99 -26.46 18.16 35.55
CA GLU A 99 -25.29 19.02 35.71
C GLU A 99 -24.48 19.09 34.42
N PHE A 100 -23.99 20.28 34.09
CA PHE A 100 -22.95 20.48 33.05
C PHE A 100 -21.70 21.10 33.65
N ASN A 101 -20.55 20.60 33.15
CA ASN A 101 -19.28 21.24 33.37
C ASN A 101 -18.62 21.47 31.99
N LEU A 102 -18.45 22.73 31.59
CA LEU A 102 -17.70 23.10 30.41
C LEU A 102 -16.20 22.89 30.68
N LEU A 103 -15.61 21.86 30.08
CA LEU A 103 -14.19 21.55 30.24
C LEU A 103 -13.31 22.43 29.34
N ASN A 104 -13.77 22.68 28.10
CA ASN A 104 -13.08 23.57 27.19
C ASN A 104 -14.01 24.05 26.07
N ALA A 105 -13.94 25.33 25.73
CA ALA A 105 -14.63 25.90 24.58
C ALA A 105 -13.84 25.66 23.29
N SER A 106 -14.49 25.63 22.14
CA SER A 106 -13.89 25.49 20.83
C SER A 106 -14.21 26.67 19.93
N LYS A 107 -13.27 26.98 19.02
CA LYS A 107 -13.60 27.80 17.84
C LYS A 107 -14.46 26.97 16.89
N VAL A 108 -15.15 27.65 15.98
CA VAL A 108 -15.86 26.95 14.90
C VAL A 108 -14.84 26.16 14.07
N PRO A 109 -15.03 24.83 13.90
CA PRO A 109 -14.11 24.02 13.10
C PRO A 109 -14.05 24.51 11.64
N PRO A 110 -12.89 24.40 10.98
CA PRO A 110 -12.72 24.84 9.60
C PRO A 110 -13.45 23.95 8.57
N PHE A 111 -13.95 22.79 8.99
CA PHE A 111 -14.77 21.87 8.21
C PHE A 111 -15.66 21.03 9.14
N THR A 112 -16.67 20.41 8.58
CA THR A 112 -17.61 19.56 9.31
C THR A 112 -16.96 18.24 9.75
N ILE A 113 -17.00 17.94 11.06
CA ILE A 113 -16.46 16.71 11.66
C ILE A 113 -17.56 15.63 11.66
N GLU A 114 -17.88 15.13 10.49
CA GLU A 114 -18.88 14.08 10.23
C GLU A 114 -18.28 13.05 9.24
N ASP A 115 -18.97 11.95 8.99
CA ASP A 115 -18.47 10.89 8.10
C ASP A 115 -18.23 11.43 6.68
N GLU A 116 -19.14 12.25 6.18
CA GLU A 116 -18.93 13.08 4.98
C GLU A 116 -18.49 14.49 5.42
N SER A 117 -17.37 14.96 4.90
CA SER A 117 -16.81 16.27 5.22
C SER A 117 -16.80 17.17 4.00
N ASP A 118 -17.07 18.46 4.24
CA ASP A 118 -16.92 19.55 3.27
C ASP A 118 -15.48 20.08 3.16
N GLY A 119 -14.55 19.53 3.96
CA GLY A 119 -13.13 19.87 3.92
C GLY A 119 -12.37 19.16 2.80
N GLY A 120 -11.71 19.92 1.92
CA GLY A 120 -10.77 19.37 0.94
C GLY A 120 -9.51 18.77 1.61
N ASP A 121 -8.73 17.99 0.88
CA ASP A 121 -7.56 17.26 1.39
C ASP A 121 -6.56 18.16 2.10
N ASP A 122 -6.21 19.31 1.52
CA ASP A 122 -5.24 20.24 2.11
C ASP A 122 -5.70 20.79 3.46
N LEU A 123 -6.99 21.11 3.58
CA LEU A 123 -7.57 21.62 4.82
C LEU A 123 -7.60 20.53 5.90
N ARG A 124 -7.99 19.31 5.54
CA ARG A 124 -8.01 18.14 6.42
C ARG A 124 -6.59 17.76 6.87
N MET A 125 -5.59 17.87 6.01
CA MET A 125 -4.20 17.64 6.38
C MET A 125 -3.66 18.73 7.32
N LYS A 126 -4.02 20.00 7.09
CA LYS A 126 -3.63 21.12 7.97
C LYS A 126 -4.21 20.98 9.37
N TYR A 127 -5.46 20.54 9.47
CA TYR A 127 -6.15 20.33 10.75
C TYR A 127 -6.35 18.83 11.01
N ARG A 128 -5.31 18.02 10.77
CA ARG A 128 -5.37 16.56 10.84
C ARG A 128 -5.92 16.04 12.17
N TYR A 129 -5.62 16.69 13.28
CA TYR A 129 -6.18 16.36 14.61
C TYR A 129 -7.71 16.50 14.69
N LEU A 130 -8.34 17.31 13.84
CA LEU A 130 -9.80 17.36 13.70
C LEU A 130 -10.32 16.28 12.76
N ASP A 131 -9.62 16.04 11.64
CA ASP A 131 -9.96 14.98 10.69
C ASP A 131 -9.91 13.59 11.34
N LEU A 132 -8.96 13.37 12.26
CA LEU A 132 -8.84 12.13 13.06
C LEU A 132 -10.05 11.87 14.00
N ARG A 133 -10.90 12.88 14.27
CA ARG A 133 -12.16 12.69 15.02
C ARG A 133 -13.25 12.04 14.16
N ARG A 134 -13.12 12.05 12.83
CA ARG A 134 -14.10 11.48 11.91
C ARG A 134 -14.02 9.96 11.90
N ASN A 135 -15.20 9.32 11.87
CA ASN A 135 -15.28 7.85 11.90
C ASN A 135 -14.51 7.14 10.77
N PRO A 136 -14.53 7.58 9.50
CA PRO A 136 -13.82 6.88 8.43
C PRO A 136 -12.32 6.78 8.72
N VAL A 137 -11.68 7.89 9.12
CA VAL A 137 -10.23 7.91 9.41
C VAL A 137 -9.92 7.11 10.68
N ARG A 138 -10.76 7.25 11.71
CA ARG A 138 -10.61 6.50 12.96
C ARG A 138 -10.69 5.00 12.73
N ARG A 139 -11.67 4.50 11.97
CA ARG A 139 -11.84 3.07 11.65
C ARG A 139 -10.61 2.50 10.94
N ASN A 140 -9.99 3.28 10.07
CA ASN A 140 -8.76 2.87 9.39
C ASN A 140 -7.59 2.68 10.37
N LEU A 141 -7.46 3.57 11.35
CA LEU A 141 -6.43 3.43 12.39
C LEU A 141 -6.75 2.30 13.38
N GLU A 142 -8.02 2.07 13.69
CA GLU A 142 -8.47 0.92 14.49
C GLU A 142 -8.19 -0.41 13.75
N LEU A 143 -8.47 -0.48 12.44
CA LEU A 143 -8.11 -1.62 11.60
C LEU A 143 -6.59 -1.86 11.66
N ARG A 144 -5.79 -0.82 11.45
CA ARG A 144 -4.33 -0.89 11.54
C ARG A 144 -3.86 -1.42 12.90
N HIS A 145 -4.44 -0.93 14.00
CA HIS A 145 -4.13 -1.39 15.35
C HIS A 145 -4.43 -2.88 15.51
N ASN A 146 -5.64 -3.31 15.12
CA ASN A 146 -6.06 -4.71 15.22
C ASN A 146 -5.16 -5.63 14.39
N MET A 147 -4.83 -5.23 13.17
CA MET A 147 -3.89 -5.97 12.32
C MET A 147 -2.52 -6.11 12.98
N ALA A 148 -1.98 -5.04 13.59
CA ALA A 148 -0.70 -5.09 14.27
C ALA A 148 -0.69 -6.09 15.45
N ILE A 149 -1.75 -6.14 16.23
CA ILE A 149 -1.90 -7.10 17.33
C ILE A 149 -1.97 -8.55 16.80
N LEU A 150 -2.75 -8.79 15.75
CA LEU A 150 -2.86 -10.11 15.14
C LEU A 150 -1.51 -10.59 14.57
N VAL A 151 -0.76 -9.71 13.91
CA VAL A 151 0.58 -10.00 13.39
C VAL A 151 1.52 -10.41 14.53
N ARG A 152 1.57 -9.61 15.62
CA ARG A 152 2.41 -9.92 16.77
C ARG A 152 2.07 -11.26 17.39
N ASN A 153 0.78 -11.53 17.61
CA ASN A 153 0.34 -12.79 18.18
C ASN A 153 0.69 -13.98 17.27
N TYR A 154 0.45 -13.85 15.97
CA TYR A 154 0.76 -14.92 15.01
C TYR A 154 2.25 -15.26 14.98
N LEU A 155 3.10 -14.23 14.82
CA LEU A 155 4.55 -14.42 14.74
C LEU A 155 5.15 -14.91 16.07
N SER A 156 4.70 -14.37 17.21
CA SER A 156 5.13 -14.82 18.53
C SER A 156 4.78 -16.29 18.79
N ASN A 157 3.61 -16.73 18.34
CA ASN A 157 3.20 -18.14 18.43
C ASN A 157 4.07 -19.08 17.57
N LEU A 158 4.75 -18.55 16.57
CA LEU A 158 5.75 -19.26 15.75
C LEU A 158 7.18 -19.06 16.26
N ASN A 159 7.37 -18.57 17.49
CA ASN A 159 8.64 -18.31 18.14
C ASN A 159 9.48 -17.21 17.46
N PHE A 160 8.86 -16.27 16.77
CA PHE A 160 9.57 -15.05 16.35
C PHE A 160 9.73 -14.11 17.54
N LEU A 161 10.89 -13.48 17.64
CA LEU A 161 11.18 -12.43 18.62
C LEU A 161 11.06 -11.06 17.97
N GLU A 162 10.29 -10.15 18.59
CA GLU A 162 10.24 -8.75 18.17
C GLU A 162 11.47 -8.02 18.74
N ILE A 163 12.39 -7.61 17.85
CA ILE A 163 13.66 -6.97 18.23
C ILE A 163 13.79 -5.65 17.49
N GLU A 164 14.01 -4.57 18.24
CA GLU A 164 14.25 -3.24 17.68
C GLU A 164 15.67 -3.13 17.11
N THR A 165 15.78 -2.48 15.97
CA THR A 165 17.03 -2.13 15.30
C THR A 165 17.22 -0.62 15.29
N PRO A 166 18.46 -0.09 15.21
CA PRO A 166 18.70 1.35 15.29
C PRO A 166 18.14 2.11 14.08
N PHE A 167 17.71 3.35 14.32
CA PHE A 167 17.35 4.30 13.27
C PHE A 167 18.53 5.19 12.84
N LEU A 168 19.49 5.42 13.71
CA LEU A 168 20.71 6.15 13.38
C LEU A 168 21.77 5.16 12.91
N ILE A 169 21.87 4.96 11.61
CA ILE A 169 22.75 3.97 10.99
C ILE A 169 23.75 4.63 10.03
N LYS A 170 24.70 3.86 9.52
CA LYS A 170 25.57 4.28 8.42
C LYS A 170 24.75 4.26 7.13
N SER A 171 24.97 5.26 6.25
CA SER A 171 24.40 5.27 4.90
C SER A 171 24.83 4.02 4.13
N THR A 172 23.86 3.33 3.54
CA THR A 172 24.06 2.13 2.73
C THR A 172 23.13 2.16 1.53
N PRO A 173 23.63 1.92 0.31
CA PRO A 173 22.81 2.00 -0.89
C PRO A 173 21.86 0.79 -0.98
N GLU A 174 20.57 1.03 -0.75
CA GLU A 174 19.50 0.02 -0.88
C GLU A 174 18.49 0.36 -2.00
N GLY A 175 18.90 1.21 -2.97
CA GLY A 175 18.08 1.55 -4.14
C GLY A 175 17.42 2.93 -4.09
N ALA A 176 17.00 3.43 -2.92
CA ALA A 176 16.49 4.80 -2.74
C ALA A 176 17.59 5.74 -2.22
N ARG A 177 17.29 7.04 -2.16
CA ARG A 177 18.15 8.00 -1.43
C ARG A 177 17.84 7.93 0.05
N ASP A 178 18.89 8.14 0.88
CA ASP A 178 18.76 8.18 2.32
C ASP A 178 18.36 9.58 2.81
N PHE A 179 17.55 9.64 3.86
CA PHE A 179 17.48 10.81 4.72
C PHE A 179 18.68 10.80 5.66
N VAL A 180 19.40 11.92 5.75
CA VAL A 180 20.62 12.03 6.56
C VAL A 180 20.41 12.94 7.76
N VAL A 181 21.07 12.61 8.88
CA VAL A 181 21.03 13.35 10.14
C VAL A 181 22.45 13.69 10.53
N PRO A 182 22.82 14.98 10.67
CA PRO A 182 24.17 15.38 11.05
C PRO A 182 24.49 14.96 12.49
N SER A 183 25.75 14.59 12.74
CA SER A 183 26.27 14.25 14.07
C SER A 183 26.96 15.46 14.71
N ARG A 184 26.41 16.00 15.80
CA ARG A 184 27.07 17.06 16.56
C ARG A 184 28.36 16.60 17.24
N MET A 185 28.42 15.33 17.64
CA MET A 185 29.59 14.77 18.34
C MET A 185 30.75 14.44 17.39
N ASN A 186 30.47 14.30 16.10
CA ASN A 186 31.45 14.00 15.06
C ASN A 186 31.24 14.97 13.89
N PRO A 187 31.82 16.17 13.95
CA PRO A 187 31.64 17.18 12.91
C PRO A 187 32.01 16.66 11.51
N GLY A 188 31.17 16.94 10.52
CA GLY A 188 31.32 16.46 9.14
C GLY A 188 30.84 15.02 8.90
N GLU A 189 30.41 14.29 9.94
CA GLU A 189 29.82 12.95 9.79
C GLU A 189 28.29 12.99 9.93
N PHE A 190 27.63 12.04 9.26
CA PHE A 190 26.18 11.96 9.22
C PHE A 190 25.71 10.52 9.50
N TYR A 191 24.64 10.40 10.26
CA TYR A 191 23.82 9.22 10.27
C TYR A 191 22.86 9.23 9.07
N ALA A 192 22.45 8.05 8.64
CA ALA A 192 21.31 7.88 7.73
C ALA A 192 20.12 7.24 8.48
N LEU A 193 18.90 7.56 8.03
CA LEU A 193 17.70 6.86 8.48
C LEU A 193 17.50 5.59 7.62
N PRO A 194 17.17 4.42 8.20
CA PRO A 194 17.17 3.15 7.50
C PRO A 194 16.06 3.07 6.44
N GLN A 195 16.40 2.64 5.24
CA GLN A 195 15.44 2.28 4.21
C GLN A 195 14.70 0.98 4.52
N SER A 196 15.40 0.08 5.23
CA SER A 196 14.92 -1.15 5.85
C SER A 196 15.92 -1.60 6.92
N PRO A 197 15.59 -2.50 7.85
CA PRO A 197 16.55 -3.08 8.80
C PRO A 197 17.38 -4.23 8.20
N GLN A 198 17.58 -4.28 6.87
CA GLN A 198 18.13 -5.44 6.16
C GLN A 198 19.44 -5.97 6.75
N GLN A 199 20.41 -5.12 6.98
CA GLN A 199 21.72 -5.57 7.47
C GLN A 199 21.65 -6.03 8.94
N TYR A 200 20.87 -5.34 9.75
CA TYR A 200 20.72 -5.69 11.18
C TYR A 200 19.95 -6.99 11.38
N LYS A 201 18.92 -7.27 10.59
CA LYS A 201 18.21 -8.55 10.70
C LYS A 201 19.09 -9.74 10.29
N GLN A 202 19.98 -9.57 9.29
CA GLN A 202 20.97 -10.57 8.93
C GLN A 202 22.01 -10.77 10.05
N LEU A 203 22.44 -9.71 10.70
CA LEU A 203 23.30 -9.80 11.90
C LEU A 203 22.61 -10.54 13.07
N LEU A 204 21.30 -10.37 13.25
CA LEU A 204 20.54 -11.12 14.24
C LEU A 204 20.51 -12.62 13.92
N MET A 205 20.49 -13.01 12.64
CA MET A 205 20.62 -14.42 12.25
C MET A 205 22.02 -14.96 12.60
N VAL A 206 23.08 -14.20 12.29
CA VAL A 206 24.45 -14.55 12.70
C VAL A 206 24.57 -14.64 14.23
N ALA A 207 23.87 -13.78 14.97
CA ALA A 207 23.81 -13.78 16.43
C ALA A 207 22.98 -14.95 17.01
N GLY A 208 22.34 -15.78 16.17
CA GLY A 208 21.60 -16.96 16.62
C GLY A 208 20.19 -16.71 17.12
N PHE A 209 19.56 -15.58 16.77
CA PHE A 209 18.17 -15.30 17.15
C PHE A 209 17.13 -16.12 16.39
N ASP A 210 17.54 -16.81 15.32
CA ASP A 210 16.78 -17.81 14.58
C ASP A 210 15.53 -17.27 13.86
N ARG A 211 14.64 -16.58 14.55
CA ARG A 211 13.42 -15.98 14.01
C ARG A 211 13.20 -14.59 14.58
N TYR A 212 13.29 -13.60 13.73
CA TYR A 212 13.15 -12.18 14.04
C TYR A 212 11.95 -11.58 13.32
N PHE A 213 11.27 -10.65 13.98
CA PHE A 213 10.40 -9.70 13.31
C PHE A 213 10.46 -8.33 13.99
N GLN A 214 10.00 -7.31 13.26
CA GLN A 214 9.79 -5.97 13.79
C GLN A 214 8.67 -5.27 12.99
N ILE A 215 7.76 -4.59 13.66
CA ILE A 215 6.86 -3.60 13.00
C ILE A 215 7.60 -2.27 13.04
N VAL A 216 8.32 -1.95 11.95
CA VAL A 216 9.36 -0.93 11.92
C VAL A 216 9.03 0.21 10.99
N ARG A 217 9.40 1.44 11.38
CA ARG A 217 9.39 2.60 10.50
C ARG A 217 10.60 2.56 9.56
N CYS A 218 10.34 2.74 8.27
CA CYS A 218 11.34 2.83 7.21
C CYS A 218 11.26 4.19 6.53
N PHE A 219 12.37 4.65 5.94
CA PHE A 219 12.53 5.98 5.38
C PHE A 219 13.13 5.89 3.99
N ARG A 220 12.49 6.54 2.98
CA ARG A 220 13.01 6.58 1.61
C ARG A 220 12.75 7.96 1.01
N ASP A 221 13.81 8.62 0.54
CA ASP A 221 13.70 9.88 -0.17
C ASP A 221 13.46 9.62 -1.66
N GLU A 222 12.21 9.36 -1.99
CA GLU A 222 11.72 9.05 -3.34
C GLU A 222 10.56 9.98 -3.73
N ASP A 223 10.22 9.96 -5.02
CA ASP A 223 9.02 10.65 -5.51
C ASP A 223 7.75 10.08 -4.88
N LEU A 224 6.94 10.97 -4.33
CA LEU A 224 5.72 10.59 -3.62
C LEU A 224 4.57 10.32 -4.57
N ARG A 225 3.78 9.30 -4.23
CA ARG A 225 2.57 8.89 -4.93
C ARG A 225 1.47 8.55 -3.91
N ALA A 226 0.28 8.20 -4.38
CA ALA A 226 -0.82 7.80 -3.50
C ALA A 226 -0.48 6.59 -2.59
N ASP A 227 0.38 5.71 -3.09
CA ASP A 227 0.85 4.48 -2.43
C ASP A 227 2.28 4.57 -1.87
N ARG A 228 2.88 5.78 -1.83
CA ARG A 228 4.24 6.02 -1.30
C ARG A 228 4.28 7.21 -0.36
N GLN A 229 4.98 7.02 0.75
CA GLN A 229 5.28 8.06 1.74
C GLN A 229 6.79 8.03 2.04
N PRO A 230 7.41 9.17 2.40
CA PRO A 230 8.84 9.22 2.69
C PRO A 230 9.19 8.46 3.98
N GLU A 231 8.22 8.29 4.85
CA GLU A 231 8.27 7.41 6.02
C GLU A 231 7.04 6.50 6.02
N PHE A 232 7.27 5.21 6.12
CA PHE A 232 6.23 4.17 6.07
C PHE A 232 6.57 3.03 7.03
N THR A 233 5.64 2.10 7.23
CA THR A 233 5.83 1.00 8.17
C THR A 233 5.91 -0.33 7.43
N GLN A 234 6.87 -1.16 7.82
CA GLN A 234 6.97 -2.56 7.39
C GLN A 234 6.72 -3.51 8.57
N ILE A 235 6.16 -4.69 8.26
CA ILE A 235 6.33 -5.88 9.08
C ILE A 235 7.53 -6.60 8.48
N ASP A 236 8.69 -6.44 9.11
CA ASP A 236 9.95 -6.99 8.64
C ASP A 236 10.28 -8.27 9.39
N CYS A 237 10.67 -9.32 8.68
CA CYS A 237 10.92 -10.64 9.23
C CYS A 237 12.17 -11.27 8.64
N GLU A 238 12.87 -12.12 9.45
CA GLU A 238 13.99 -12.94 8.99
C GLU A 238 14.01 -14.26 9.75
N MET A 239 14.44 -15.35 9.09
CA MET A 239 14.44 -16.71 9.61
C MET A 239 15.75 -17.41 9.22
N SER A 240 16.35 -18.18 10.14
CA SER A 240 17.51 -19.03 9.89
C SER A 240 17.10 -20.46 9.57
N PHE A 241 17.99 -21.20 8.86
CA PHE A 241 17.85 -22.62 8.55
C PHE A 241 16.57 -22.97 7.78
N VAL A 242 16.23 -22.14 6.81
CA VAL A 242 15.00 -22.26 6.00
C VAL A 242 15.29 -22.22 4.52
N GLU A 243 14.42 -22.88 3.76
CA GLU A 243 14.33 -22.82 2.31
C GLU A 243 13.16 -21.91 1.87
N GLN A 244 13.05 -21.63 0.57
CA GLN A 244 12.02 -20.76 0.01
C GLN A 244 10.61 -21.19 0.44
N GLU A 245 10.30 -22.50 0.39
CA GLU A 245 8.97 -23.01 0.75
C GLU A 245 8.60 -22.77 2.22
N ASP A 246 9.57 -22.83 3.14
CA ASP A 246 9.33 -22.56 4.56
C ASP A 246 8.89 -21.12 4.76
N VAL A 247 9.55 -20.19 4.06
CA VAL A 247 9.22 -18.76 4.09
C VAL A 247 7.84 -18.51 3.49
N LEU A 248 7.58 -19.04 2.29
CA LEU A 248 6.29 -18.88 1.61
C LEU A 248 5.15 -19.43 2.47
N ASN A 249 5.29 -20.61 3.06
CA ASN A 249 4.27 -21.22 3.90
C ASN A 249 4.02 -20.43 5.19
N THR A 250 5.08 -19.93 5.83
CA THR A 250 4.98 -19.12 7.06
C THR A 250 4.19 -17.83 6.82
N PHE A 251 4.53 -17.09 5.77
CA PHE A 251 3.93 -15.78 5.52
C PHE A 251 2.61 -15.86 4.73
N GLU A 252 2.39 -16.91 3.95
CA GLU A 252 1.06 -17.24 3.45
C GLU A 252 0.11 -17.53 4.62
N GLY A 253 0.58 -18.26 5.62
CA GLY A 253 -0.16 -18.52 6.85
C GLY A 253 -0.52 -17.24 7.60
N LEU A 254 0.40 -16.27 7.71
CA LEU A 254 0.13 -14.95 8.30
C LEU A 254 -0.96 -14.20 7.50
N ALA A 255 -0.85 -14.15 6.17
CA ALA A 255 -1.84 -13.48 5.33
C ALA A 255 -3.23 -14.13 5.49
N LYS A 256 -3.32 -15.46 5.43
CA LYS A 256 -4.57 -16.22 5.65
C LYS A 256 -5.17 -15.94 7.03
N HIS A 257 -4.34 -15.91 8.07
CA HIS A 257 -4.78 -15.58 9.43
C HIS A 257 -5.41 -14.18 9.50
N LEU A 258 -4.76 -13.17 8.93
CA LEU A 258 -5.31 -11.81 8.88
C LEU A 258 -6.65 -11.75 8.15
N PHE A 259 -6.78 -12.43 7.00
CA PHE A 259 -8.04 -12.46 6.25
C PHE A 259 -9.15 -13.15 7.02
N LYS A 260 -8.86 -14.27 7.67
CA LYS A 260 -9.83 -14.99 8.49
C LYS A 260 -10.33 -14.13 9.66
N GLU A 261 -9.41 -13.55 10.43
CA GLU A 261 -9.77 -12.79 11.66
C GLU A 261 -10.46 -11.45 11.36
N ILE A 262 -10.10 -10.78 10.25
CA ILE A 262 -10.60 -9.42 9.95
C ILE A 262 -11.78 -9.43 8.98
N LYS A 263 -11.72 -10.31 7.97
CA LYS A 263 -12.71 -10.36 6.88
C LYS A 263 -13.61 -11.58 6.93
N GLY A 264 -13.28 -12.61 7.72
CA GLY A 264 -13.98 -13.89 7.70
C GLY A 264 -13.76 -14.67 6.40
N ILE A 265 -12.68 -14.37 5.65
CA ILE A 265 -12.35 -15.02 4.38
C ILE A 265 -11.30 -16.09 4.62
N GLU A 266 -11.57 -17.30 4.16
CA GLU A 266 -10.62 -18.40 4.15
C GLU A 266 -10.12 -18.64 2.72
N PHE A 267 -8.82 -18.87 2.58
CA PHE A 267 -8.18 -19.14 1.30
C PHE A 267 -7.57 -20.55 1.30
N ASP A 268 -7.65 -21.20 0.15
CA ASP A 268 -6.79 -22.32 -0.19
C ASP A 268 -5.32 -21.86 -0.33
N LYS A 269 -4.44 -22.76 -0.78
CA LYS A 269 -3.06 -22.40 -1.08
C LYS A 269 -3.01 -21.30 -2.15
N PHE A 270 -2.20 -20.26 -1.92
CA PHE A 270 -2.03 -19.19 -2.90
C PHE A 270 -1.36 -19.72 -4.17
N PRO A 271 -1.86 -19.35 -5.36
CA PRO A 271 -1.20 -19.69 -6.62
C PRO A 271 0.25 -19.20 -6.64
N ARG A 272 1.12 -19.94 -7.31
CA ARG A 272 2.50 -19.56 -7.58
C ARG A 272 2.68 -19.33 -9.05
N MET A 273 3.27 -18.23 -9.41
CA MET A 273 3.52 -17.80 -10.78
C MET A 273 4.99 -17.40 -10.89
N THR A 274 5.68 -17.85 -11.92
CA THR A 274 7.02 -17.35 -12.19
C THR A 274 6.96 -15.91 -12.67
N TRP A 275 8.00 -15.12 -12.42
CA TRP A 275 8.11 -13.77 -12.97
C TRP A 275 7.97 -13.78 -14.50
N HIS A 276 8.55 -14.77 -15.16
CA HIS A 276 8.42 -14.94 -16.62
C HIS A 276 6.96 -15.06 -17.06
N ASP A 277 6.17 -15.90 -16.38
CA ASP A 277 4.75 -16.07 -16.70
C ASP A 277 3.92 -14.83 -16.34
N ALA A 278 4.24 -14.16 -15.24
CA ALA A 278 3.61 -12.90 -14.86
C ALA A 278 3.83 -11.83 -15.95
N MET A 279 5.06 -11.69 -16.44
CA MET A 279 5.38 -10.77 -17.53
C MET A 279 4.77 -11.22 -18.87
N LYS A 280 4.79 -12.51 -19.16
CA LYS A 280 4.25 -13.07 -20.41
C LYS A 280 2.75 -12.89 -20.54
N TYR A 281 1.99 -13.22 -19.48
CA TYR A 281 0.53 -13.27 -19.52
C TYR A 281 -0.17 -12.01 -19.00
N TYR A 282 0.55 -11.14 -18.27
CA TYR A 282 -0.05 -9.97 -17.63
C TYR A 282 0.78 -8.68 -17.83
N GLY A 283 2.05 -8.79 -18.23
CA GLY A 283 2.94 -7.65 -18.45
C GLY A 283 3.32 -6.89 -17.17
N SER A 284 3.25 -7.56 -16.04
CA SER A 284 3.53 -6.99 -14.72
C SER A 284 4.09 -8.08 -13.79
N ASP A 285 5.05 -7.71 -12.95
CA ASP A 285 5.57 -8.51 -11.83
C ASP A 285 4.57 -8.63 -10.66
N LYS A 286 3.51 -7.85 -10.69
CA LYS A 286 2.41 -7.84 -9.70
C LYS A 286 1.05 -7.94 -10.40
N PRO A 287 0.73 -9.07 -11.03
CA PRO A 287 -0.47 -9.22 -11.82
C PRO A 287 -1.75 -9.18 -10.98
N ASP A 288 -2.78 -8.50 -11.47
CA ASP A 288 -4.12 -8.59 -10.93
C ASP A 288 -4.84 -9.81 -11.53
N ILE A 289 -4.98 -10.86 -10.74
CA ILE A 289 -5.59 -12.12 -11.18
C ILE A 289 -7.08 -12.24 -10.79
N ARG A 290 -7.74 -11.16 -10.33
CA ARG A 290 -9.18 -11.17 -10.06
C ARG A 290 -10.03 -11.41 -11.30
N PHE A 291 -9.47 -11.20 -12.48
CA PHE A 291 -10.15 -11.36 -13.77
C PHE A 291 -9.21 -11.92 -14.85
N GLY A 292 -9.79 -12.45 -15.92
CA GLY A 292 -9.09 -13.03 -17.05
C GLY A 292 -8.35 -12.00 -17.91
N MET A 293 -8.60 -12.00 -19.24
CA MET A 293 -7.89 -11.18 -20.23
C MET A 293 -6.38 -11.40 -20.24
N LYS A 294 -5.92 -12.67 -20.15
CA LYS A 294 -4.50 -12.99 -20.32
C LYS A 294 -4.02 -12.56 -21.69
N PHE A 295 -2.77 -12.17 -21.76
CA PHE A 295 -2.12 -11.81 -23.03
C PHE A 295 -1.99 -13.01 -23.95
N VAL A 296 -2.20 -12.75 -25.23
CA VAL A 296 -2.00 -13.72 -26.31
C VAL A 296 -0.97 -13.16 -27.30
N GLU A 297 0.10 -13.89 -27.53
CA GLU A 297 1.11 -13.55 -28.54
C GLU A 297 0.62 -13.93 -29.93
N LEU A 298 0.82 -13.02 -30.88
CA LEU A 298 0.20 -13.06 -32.19
C LEU A 298 1.21 -13.01 -33.36
N ASN A 299 2.51 -13.05 -33.07
CA ASN A 299 3.55 -12.91 -34.11
C ASN A 299 3.35 -13.86 -35.30
N ASP A 300 2.96 -15.10 -35.02
CA ASP A 300 2.78 -16.16 -36.02
C ASP A 300 1.57 -15.93 -36.96
N VAL A 301 0.55 -15.23 -36.51
CA VAL A 301 -0.64 -14.92 -37.32
C VAL A 301 -0.66 -13.47 -37.84
N ALA A 302 0.10 -12.58 -37.20
CA ALA A 302 0.10 -11.16 -37.49
C ALA A 302 1.16 -10.75 -38.53
N LYS A 303 2.34 -11.36 -38.51
CA LYS A 303 3.45 -10.95 -39.39
C LYS A 303 3.36 -11.53 -40.80
N GLY A 304 4.04 -10.86 -41.75
CA GLY A 304 4.12 -11.32 -43.15
C GLY A 304 2.89 -10.97 -44.00
N LYS A 305 2.08 -10.02 -43.55
CA LYS A 305 0.86 -9.58 -44.25
C LYS A 305 0.97 -8.18 -44.87
N GLY A 306 2.15 -7.56 -44.82
CA GLY A 306 2.39 -6.23 -45.40
C GLY A 306 1.93 -5.08 -44.49
N PHE A 307 1.50 -5.34 -43.28
CA PHE A 307 1.24 -4.29 -42.30
C PHE A 307 2.53 -3.97 -41.55
N GLY A 308 3.26 -2.94 -42.03
CA GLY A 308 4.62 -2.62 -41.60
C GLY A 308 4.82 -2.45 -40.10
N LEU A 309 3.79 -2.02 -39.35
CA LEU A 309 3.87 -1.92 -37.89
C LEU A 309 3.99 -3.30 -37.21
N PHE A 310 3.24 -4.30 -37.70
CA PHE A 310 3.34 -5.66 -37.16
C PHE A 310 4.57 -6.39 -37.69
N ASP A 311 4.86 -6.21 -38.99
CA ASP A 311 5.98 -6.90 -39.64
C ASP A 311 7.34 -6.49 -39.02
N GLY A 312 7.48 -5.21 -38.63
CA GLY A 312 8.70 -4.67 -38.01
C GLY A 312 8.77 -4.78 -36.49
N ALA A 313 7.69 -5.17 -35.81
CA ALA A 313 7.70 -5.25 -34.35
C ALA A 313 8.43 -6.50 -33.85
N GLU A 314 9.07 -6.41 -32.68
CA GLU A 314 9.58 -7.57 -31.97
C GLU A 314 8.43 -8.47 -31.50
N LEU A 315 7.42 -7.86 -30.89
CA LEU A 315 6.24 -8.52 -30.32
C LEU A 315 4.94 -7.87 -30.83
N VAL A 316 4.00 -8.71 -31.23
CA VAL A 316 2.58 -8.39 -31.43
C VAL A 316 1.78 -9.18 -30.41
N VAL A 317 1.06 -8.50 -29.53
CA VAL A 317 0.39 -9.12 -28.37
C VAL A 317 -0.92 -8.39 -28.07
N GLY A 318 -1.92 -9.11 -27.58
CA GLY A 318 -3.22 -8.51 -27.30
C GLY A 318 -3.99 -9.20 -26.20
N ILE A 319 -5.17 -8.64 -25.92
CA ILE A 319 -6.17 -9.16 -24.98
C ILE A 319 -7.52 -9.34 -25.66
N ASN A 320 -8.33 -10.27 -25.17
CA ASN A 320 -9.72 -10.45 -25.58
C ASN A 320 -10.65 -9.87 -24.51
N ALA A 321 -11.42 -8.85 -24.88
CA ALA A 321 -12.48 -8.28 -24.06
C ALA A 321 -13.81 -8.94 -24.42
N GLU A 322 -14.24 -9.89 -23.61
CA GLU A 322 -15.45 -10.67 -23.84
C GLU A 322 -16.69 -9.77 -23.84
N GLY A 323 -17.58 -9.99 -24.82
CA GLY A 323 -18.85 -9.26 -24.94
C GLY A 323 -18.72 -7.79 -25.36
N CYS A 324 -17.55 -7.31 -25.80
CA CYS A 324 -17.29 -5.90 -26.07
C CYS A 324 -17.30 -5.52 -27.56
N ALA A 325 -17.77 -6.38 -28.47
CA ALA A 325 -17.83 -6.07 -29.92
C ALA A 325 -18.66 -4.83 -30.24
N GLU A 326 -19.67 -4.52 -29.43
CA GLU A 326 -20.56 -3.36 -29.60
C GLU A 326 -19.92 -2.01 -29.22
N TYR A 327 -18.66 -1.97 -28.78
CA TYR A 327 -17.96 -0.71 -28.50
C TYR A 327 -18.07 0.23 -29.68
N THR A 328 -18.56 1.44 -29.44
CA THR A 328 -18.69 2.50 -30.44
C THR A 328 -17.31 2.98 -30.89
N ARG A 329 -17.25 3.64 -32.07
CA ARG A 329 -16.01 4.26 -32.51
C ARG A 329 -15.42 5.22 -31.46
N LYS A 330 -16.28 6.01 -30.80
CA LYS A 330 -15.86 6.93 -29.76
C LYS A 330 -15.15 6.22 -28.60
N GLN A 331 -15.66 5.07 -28.15
CA GLN A 331 -15.03 4.27 -27.09
C GLN A 331 -13.68 3.70 -27.53
N LEU A 332 -13.59 3.21 -28.78
CA LEU A 332 -12.31 2.72 -29.33
C LEU A 332 -11.29 3.84 -29.52
N ASP A 333 -11.72 5.03 -29.93
CA ASP A 333 -10.87 6.21 -30.03
C ASP A 333 -10.37 6.62 -28.63
N GLN A 334 -11.23 6.57 -27.60
CA GLN A 334 -10.85 6.83 -26.20
C GLN A 334 -9.80 5.84 -25.68
N LEU A 335 -9.94 4.54 -25.97
CA LEU A 335 -8.92 3.54 -25.61
C LEU A 335 -7.61 3.79 -26.35
N THR A 336 -7.67 4.19 -27.63
CA THR A 336 -6.49 4.54 -28.41
C THR A 336 -5.77 5.76 -27.83
N GLU A 337 -6.50 6.78 -27.42
CA GLU A 337 -5.92 7.94 -26.75
C GLU A 337 -5.37 7.58 -25.36
N PHE A 338 -6.04 6.67 -24.63
CA PHE A 338 -5.55 6.18 -23.35
C PHE A 338 -4.16 5.54 -23.47
N VAL A 339 -3.97 4.63 -24.45
CA VAL A 339 -2.68 3.95 -24.62
C VAL A 339 -1.57 4.88 -25.14
N LYS A 340 -1.92 5.97 -25.79
CA LYS A 340 -0.97 7.00 -26.26
C LYS A 340 -0.52 7.98 -25.19
N ARG A 341 -1.20 8.05 -24.04
CA ARG A 341 -0.79 8.95 -22.94
C ARG A 341 0.67 8.71 -22.57
N PRO A 342 1.41 9.75 -22.17
CA PRO A 342 2.83 9.61 -21.80
C PRO A 342 3.10 8.53 -20.75
N GLN A 343 2.15 8.32 -19.83
CA GLN A 343 2.24 7.31 -18.78
C GLN A 343 2.20 5.87 -19.31
N VAL A 344 1.52 5.64 -20.44
CA VAL A 344 1.45 4.33 -21.11
C VAL A 344 2.44 4.28 -22.27
N GLY A 345 2.45 5.29 -23.15
CA GLY A 345 3.46 5.52 -24.15
C GLY A 345 3.43 4.56 -25.34
N ALA A 346 2.26 3.96 -25.67
CA ALA A 346 2.11 3.14 -26.87
C ALA A 346 1.92 4.02 -28.11
N GLY A 347 2.44 3.57 -29.28
CA GLY A 347 2.30 4.30 -30.53
C GLY A 347 0.87 4.30 -31.10
N GLY A 348 0.03 3.34 -30.70
CA GLY A 348 -1.36 3.18 -31.14
C GLY A 348 -1.91 1.83 -30.70
N MET A 349 -3.13 1.55 -31.11
CA MET A 349 -3.83 0.31 -30.80
C MET A 349 -4.57 -0.21 -32.05
N VAL A 350 -4.45 -1.50 -32.30
CA VAL A 350 -5.27 -2.19 -33.30
C VAL A 350 -6.43 -2.88 -32.59
N TYR A 351 -7.62 -2.82 -33.16
CA TYR A 351 -8.77 -3.56 -32.67
C TYR A 351 -9.36 -4.48 -33.74
N ILE A 352 -9.92 -5.59 -33.31
CA ILE A 352 -10.70 -6.52 -34.12
C ILE A 352 -12.00 -6.81 -33.37
N LYS A 353 -13.13 -6.48 -33.97
CA LYS A 353 -14.46 -6.85 -33.49
C LYS A 353 -14.85 -8.18 -34.11
N TYR A 354 -15.27 -9.12 -33.28
CA TYR A 354 -15.95 -10.34 -33.71
C TYR A 354 -17.47 -10.14 -33.48
N ASN A 355 -18.17 -9.70 -34.52
CA ASN A 355 -19.58 -9.34 -34.42
C ASN A 355 -20.45 -10.56 -34.09
N ALA A 356 -21.65 -10.33 -33.53
CA ALA A 356 -22.58 -11.39 -33.16
C ALA A 356 -23.07 -12.25 -34.36
N ASP A 357 -23.06 -11.69 -35.58
CA ASP A 357 -23.39 -12.39 -36.81
C ASP A 357 -22.24 -13.25 -37.39
N GLY A 358 -21.10 -13.30 -36.70
CA GLY A 358 -19.91 -14.04 -37.14
C GLY A 358 -18.98 -13.25 -38.07
N SER A 359 -19.32 -12.03 -38.44
CA SER A 359 -18.47 -11.18 -39.26
C SER A 359 -17.38 -10.49 -38.45
N PHE A 360 -16.33 -10.03 -39.11
CA PHE A 360 -15.24 -9.29 -38.51
C PHE A 360 -15.22 -7.84 -38.99
N LYS A 361 -14.82 -6.92 -38.10
CA LYS A 361 -14.49 -5.53 -38.41
C LYS A 361 -13.23 -5.13 -37.66
N SER A 362 -12.25 -4.59 -38.37
CA SER A 362 -10.96 -4.24 -37.80
C SER A 362 -10.48 -2.85 -38.21
N SER A 363 -9.58 -2.26 -37.45
CA SER A 363 -8.83 -1.08 -37.86
C SER A 363 -7.79 -1.35 -38.96
N VAL A 364 -7.54 -2.63 -39.29
CA VAL A 364 -6.52 -3.10 -40.26
C VAL A 364 -7.10 -3.95 -41.36
N ASP A 365 -8.40 -3.82 -41.70
CA ASP A 365 -9.09 -4.58 -42.74
C ASP A 365 -8.43 -4.51 -44.13
N LYS A 366 -7.58 -3.49 -44.36
CA LYS A 366 -6.83 -3.34 -45.63
C LYS A 366 -5.72 -4.38 -45.78
N PHE A 367 -5.25 -4.97 -44.71
CA PHE A 367 -4.10 -5.91 -44.68
C PHE A 367 -4.52 -7.34 -44.37
N TYR A 368 -5.66 -7.54 -43.70
CA TYR A 368 -6.12 -8.83 -43.19
C TYR A 368 -7.53 -9.12 -43.71
N ASN A 369 -7.69 -10.22 -44.43
CA ASN A 369 -9.02 -10.68 -44.88
C ASN A 369 -9.75 -11.42 -43.73
N ALA A 370 -10.98 -11.86 -43.98
CA ALA A 370 -11.81 -12.52 -42.97
C ALA A 370 -11.17 -13.81 -42.40
N ASP A 371 -10.48 -14.58 -43.26
CA ASP A 371 -9.81 -15.81 -42.84
C ASP A 371 -8.58 -15.51 -41.93
N ASP A 372 -7.87 -14.44 -42.23
CA ASP A 372 -6.78 -13.97 -41.39
C ASP A 372 -7.30 -13.49 -40.03
N LEU A 373 -8.38 -12.67 -40.01
CA LEU A 373 -9.00 -12.20 -38.78
C LEU A 373 -9.57 -13.35 -37.94
N LYS A 374 -10.06 -14.41 -38.59
CA LYS A 374 -10.49 -15.64 -37.90
C LYS A 374 -9.34 -16.33 -37.18
N LYS A 375 -8.12 -16.34 -37.75
CA LYS A 375 -6.92 -16.90 -37.07
C LYS A 375 -6.58 -16.12 -35.79
N PHE A 376 -6.74 -14.80 -35.79
CA PHE A 376 -6.61 -14.01 -34.58
C PHE A 376 -7.65 -14.43 -33.53
N ALA A 377 -8.94 -14.51 -33.94
CA ALA A 377 -10.01 -14.93 -33.04
C ALA A 377 -9.75 -16.32 -32.44
N ASP A 378 -9.29 -17.27 -33.26
CA ASP A 378 -8.96 -18.62 -32.79
C ASP A 378 -7.80 -18.64 -31.79
N LYS A 379 -6.76 -17.80 -32.00
CA LYS A 379 -5.64 -17.64 -31.05
C LYS A 379 -6.10 -17.09 -29.70
N PHE A 380 -7.02 -16.13 -29.71
CA PHE A 380 -7.61 -15.57 -28.50
C PHE A 380 -8.64 -16.51 -27.83
N GLY A 381 -9.14 -17.52 -28.53
CA GLY A 381 -10.33 -18.26 -28.12
C GLY A 381 -11.58 -17.38 -28.11
N ALA A 382 -11.59 -16.31 -28.94
CA ALA A 382 -12.66 -15.32 -28.99
C ALA A 382 -13.93 -15.90 -29.62
N LYS A 383 -15.07 -15.40 -29.16
CA LYS A 383 -16.41 -15.78 -29.61
C LYS A 383 -17.10 -14.61 -30.29
N PRO A 384 -18.14 -14.86 -31.11
CA PRO A 384 -19.00 -13.78 -31.60
C PRO A 384 -19.52 -12.91 -30.45
N GLY A 385 -19.34 -11.59 -30.57
CA GLY A 385 -19.58 -10.63 -29.51
C GLY A 385 -18.34 -10.07 -28.81
N ASP A 386 -17.14 -10.62 -29.07
CA ASP A 386 -15.90 -10.22 -28.40
C ASP A 386 -15.14 -9.12 -29.16
N LEU A 387 -14.31 -8.39 -28.42
CA LEU A 387 -13.41 -7.35 -28.90
C LEU A 387 -11.95 -7.70 -28.57
N MET A 388 -11.13 -7.85 -29.60
CA MET A 388 -9.70 -8.08 -29.44
C MET A 388 -8.94 -6.76 -29.57
N LEU A 389 -8.08 -6.45 -28.59
CA LEU A 389 -7.26 -5.23 -28.53
C LEU A 389 -5.79 -5.62 -28.59
N ILE A 390 -5.03 -5.03 -29.51
CA ILE A 390 -3.68 -5.47 -29.88
C ILE A 390 -2.71 -4.30 -29.87
N LEU A 391 -1.55 -4.50 -29.24
CA LEU A 391 -0.41 -3.58 -29.29
C LEU A 391 0.79 -4.28 -29.93
N CYS A 392 1.77 -3.50 -30.39
CA CYS A 392 3.02 -4.03 -30.97
C CYS A 392 4.20 -3.09 -30.69
N GLY A 393 5.40 -3.69 -30.66
CA GLY A 393 6.66 -2.95 -30.44
C GLY A 393 7.72 -3.79 -29.75
N PRO A 394 8.67 -3.16 -29.02
CA PRO A 394 9.64 -3.86 -28.17
C PRO A 394 8.96 -4.69 -27.09
N ALA A 395 9.38 -5.94 -26.90
CA ALA A 395 8.63 -6.95 -26.15
C ALA A 395 8.27 -6.51 -24.72
N MET A 396 9.26 -6.16 -23.90
CA MET A 396 9.03 -5.79 -22.49
C MET A 396 8.20 -4.53 -22.35
N LYS A 397 8.48 -3.52 -23.16
CA LYS A 397 7.72 -2.25 -23.15
C LYS A 397 6.27 -2.47 -23.55
N THR A 398 6.04 -3.24 -24.61
CA THR A 398 4.70 -3.52 -25.15
C THR A 398 3.85 -4.32 -24.14
N ARG A 399 4.45 -5.26 -23.42
CA ARG A 399 3.75 -6.01 -22.36
C ARG A 399 3.32 -5.08 -21.21
N LYS A 400 4.20 -4.19 -20.73
CA LYS A 400 3.87 -3.19 -19.71
C LYS A 400 2.73 -2.25 -20.18
N GLN A 401 2.79 -1.80 -21.41
CA GLN A 401 1.74 -0.95 -22.02
C GLN A 401 0.39 -1.69 -22.12
N LEU A 402 0.41 -2.95 -22.51
CA LEU A 402 -0.80 -3.77 -22.61
C LEU A 402 -1.41 -4.08 -21.24
N ASN A 403 -0.58 -4.19 -20.19
CA ASN A 403 -1.08 -4.30 -18.82
C ASN A 403 -1.93 -3.09 -18.41
N GLU A 404 -1.47 -1.88 -18.71
CA GLU A 404 -2.26 -0.67 -18.43
C GLU A 404 -3.62 -0.69 -19.15
N LEU A 405 -3.64 -1.10 -20.42
CA LEU A 405 -4.89 -1.27 -21.16
C LEU A 405 -5.79 -2.36 -20.56
N ARG A 406 -5.21 -3.49 -20.14
CA ARG A 406 -5.91 -4.58 -19.46
C ARG A 406 -6.57 -4.11 -18.15
N LEU A 407 -5.83 -3.34 -17.34
CA LEU A 407 -6.34 -2.79 -16.08
C LEU A 407 -7.45 -1.76 -16.33
N GLU A 408 -7.32 -0.93 -17.35
CA GLU A 408 -8.36 0.02 -17.76
C GLU A 408 -9.64 -0.71 -18.20
N MET A 409 -9.53 -1.76 -19.01
CA MET A 409 -10.67 -2.60 -19.38
C MET A 409 -11.30 -3.25 -18.14
N GLY A 410 -10.49 -3.74 -17.21
CA GLY A 410 -10.95 -4.28 -15.93
C GLY A 410 -11.73 -3.26 -15.09
N ASN A 411 -11.30 -1.99 -15.08
CA ASN A 411 -12.00 -0.89 -14.41
C ASN A 411 -13.36 -0.59 -15.09
N GLN A 412 -13.36 -0.42 -16.41
CA GLN A 412 -14.57 -0.10 -17.17
C GLN A 412 -15.67 -1.16 -17.01
N HIS A 413 -15.29 -2.41 -16.81
CA HIS A 413 -16.21 -3.54 -16.61
C HIS A 413 -16.45 -3.93 -15.16
N GLY A 414 -15.95 -3.17 -14.19
CA GLY A 414 -16.13 -3.46 -12.75
C GLY A 414 -15.49 -4.78 -12.29
N LEU A 415 -14.50 -5.31 -13.04
CA LEU A 415 -13.84 -6.58 -12.73
C LEU A 415 -12.81 -6.47 -11.59
N ARG A 416 -12.41 -5.24 -11.26
CA ARG A 416 -11.45 -4.92 -10.20
C ARG A 416 -12.17 -4.56 -8.88
N ASP A 417 -13.18 -5.35 -8.52
CA ASP A 417 -13.93 -5.15 -7.28
C ASP A 417 -12.99 -5.14 -6.05
N PRO A 418 -12.93 -4.05 -5.27
CA PRO A 418 -12.05 -3.95 -4.12
C PRO A 418 -12.41 -4.87 -2.96
N GLN A 419 -13.62 -5.45 -2.97
CA GLN A 419 -14.06 -6.43 -1.97
C GLN A 419 -13.69 -7.88 -2.35
N LYS A 420 -13.15 -8.11 -3.56
CA LYS A 420 -12.61 -9.40 -3.99
C LYS A 420 -11.10 -9.41 -3.83
N PHE A 421 -10.59 -10.48 -3.25
CA PHE A 421 -9.16 -10.63 -3.00
C PHE A 421 -8.62 -11.85 -3.75
N ALA A 422 -7.56 -11.64 -4.50
CA ALA A 422 -6.88 -12.67 -5.29
C ALA A 422 -5.37 -12.63 -5.03
N PRO A 423 -4.92 -13.19 -3.90
CA PRO A 423 -3.51 -13.26 -3.56
C PRO A 423 -2.78 -14.31 -4.41
N LEU A 424 -1.50 -14.06 -4.71
CA LEU A 424 -0.59 -15.01 -5.35
C LEU A 424 0.84 -14.75 -4.90
N TRP A 425 1.71 -15.73 -5.13
CA TRP A 425 3.15 -15.57 -5.07
C TRP A 425 3.71 -15.40 -6.48
N VAL A 426 4.55 -14.40 -6.68
CA VAL A 426 5.43 -14.30 -7.84
C VAL A 426 6.82 -14.71 -7.40
N ILE A 427 7.43 -15.62 -8.14
CA ILE A 427 8.72 -16.26 -7.82
C ILE A 427 9.65 -16.26 -9.04
N ASP A 428 10.90 -16.65 -8.82
CA ASP A 428 11.89 -16.82 -9.90
C ASP A 428 12.12 -15.53 -10.70
N PHE A 429 12.29 -14.41 -9.99
CA PHE A 429 12.65 -13.14 -10.59
C PHE A 429 14.03 -13.21 -11.26
N PRO A 430 14.34 -12.34 -12.25
CA PRO A 430 15.74 -12.12 -12.63
C PRO A 430 16.57 -11.68 -11.43
N LEU A 431 17.81 -12.18 -11.34
CA LEU A 431 18.76 -11.75 -10.32
C LEU A 431 19.26 -10.33 -10.60
N LEU A 432 19.48 -10.06 -11.88
CA LEU A 432 20.10 -8.85 -12.40
C LEU A 432 19.22 -8.21 -13.46
N GLU A 433 19.19 -6.88 -13.49
CA GLU A 433 18.54 -6.07 -14.52
C GLU A 433 19.58 -5.21 -15.23
N TRP A 434 19.56 -5.23 -16.58
CA TRP A 434 20.43 -4.41 -17.39
C TRP A 434 19.88 -2.99 -17.51
N ASP A 435 20.74 -2.00 -17.30
CA ASP A 435 20.42 -0.61 -17.49
C ASP A 435 21.10 -0.05 -18.74
N ASP A 436 20.30 0.39 -19.72
CA ASP A 436 20.77 0.92 -20.99
C ASP A 436 21.45 2.29 -20.87
N GLU A 437 21.16 3.08 -19.84
CA GLU A 437 21.77 4.40 -19.66
C GLU A 437 23.18 4.27 -19.09
N THR A 438 23.35 3.44 -18.08
CA THR A 438 24.65 3.24 -17.40
C THR A 438 25.47 2.10 -17.98
N GLN A 439 24.90 1.28 -18.90
CA GLN A 439 25.54 0.15 -19.57
C GLN A 439 26.12 -0.86 -18.56
N ARG A 440 25.37 -1.18 -17.51
CA ARG A 440 25.75 -2.17 -16.50
C ARG A 440 24.53 -2.89 -15.89
N TYR A 441 24.81 -3.97 -15.20
CA TYR A 441 23.81 -4.70 -14.42
C TYR A 441 23.63 -4.11 -13.02
N TYR A 442 22.38 -4.09 -12.55
CA TYR A 442 21.98 -3.81 -11.19
C TYR A 442 21.28 -5.04 -10.59
N ALA A 443 21.34 -5.21 -9.28
CA ALA A 443 20.52 -6.19 -8.60
C ALA A 443 19.03 -5.80 -8.72
N MET A 444 18.20 -6.73 -9.15
CA MET A 444 16.76 -6.45 -9.29
C MET A 444 16.09 -6.19 -7.92
N HIS A 445 16.57 -6.84 -6.86
CA HIS A 445 16.12 -6.62 -5.48
C HIS A 445 17.19 -5.91 -4.65
N HIS A 446 18.20 -6.64 -4.21
CA HIS A 446 19.35 -6.08 -3.48
C HIS A 446 20.57 -7.01 -3.55
N PRO A 447 21.78 -6.50 -3.20
CA PRO A 447 23.03 -7.27 -3.38
C PRO A 447 23.14 -8.56 -2.56
N PHE A 448 22.31 -8.75 -1.54
CA PHE A 448 22.34 -9.93 -0.67
C PHE A 448 21.39 -11.04 -1.12
N THR A 449 20.66 -10.86 -2.22
CA THR A 449 19.76 -11.87 -2.80
C THR A 449 20.56 -13.00 -3.42
N ALA A 450 20.29 -14.24 -2.99
CA ALA A 450 20.94 -15.41 -3.57
C ALA A 450 20.38 -15.72 -4.96
N PRO A 451 21.22 -16.17 -5.91
CA PRO A 451 20.74 -16.83 -7.12
C PRO A 451 20.02 -18.14 -6.76
N LYS A 452 19.23 -18.67 -7.69
CA LYS A 452 18.79 -20.07 -7.59
C LYS A 452 20.02 -20.98 -7.61
N PRO A 453 20.06 -22.04 -6.78
CA PRO A 453 21.23 -22.93 -6.74
C PRO A 453 21.64 -23.51 -8.11
N GLU A 454 20.64 -23.83 -8.94
CA GLU A 454 20.87 -24.36 -10.30
C GLU A 454 21.41 -23.34 -11.29
N ASP A 455 21.35 -22.03 -10.99
CA ASP A 455 21.80 -20.93 -11.86
C ASP A 455 23.12 -20.29 -11.36
N GLU A 456 23.61 -20.64 -10.17
CA GLU A 456 24.77 -20.01 -9.52
C GLU A 456 26.02 -20.02 -10.41
N TYR A 457 26.23 -21.11 -11.15
CA TYR A 457 27.37 -21.25 -12.06
C TYR A 457 27.37 -20.23 -13.22
N LEU A 458 26.22 -19.65 -13.55
CA LEU A 458 26.09 -18.63 -14.59
C LEU A 458 26.76 -17.31 -14.21
N LEU A 459 27.03 -17.07 -12.93
CA LEU A 459 27.76 -15.89 -12.46
C LEU A 459 29.20 -15.86 -13.01
N ASP A 460 29.76 -17.03 -13.44
CA ASP A 460 31.09 -17.14 -14.04
C ASP A 460 31.14 -16.69 -15.50
N ASP A 461 29.98 -16.51 -16.14
CA ASP A 461 29.88 -16.12 -17.55
C ASP A 461 29.10 -14.81 -17.70
N PRO A 462 29.78 -13.65 -17.89
CA PRO A 462 29.11 -12.37 -18.04
C PRO A 462 28.06 -12.32 -19.17
N SER A 463 28.20 -13.14 -20.20
CA SER A 463 27.23 -13.19 -21.30
C SER A 463 25.88 -13.80 -20.90
N LYS A 464 25.82 -14.47 -19.75
CA LYS A 464 24.65 -15.16 -19.21
C LYS A 464 24.02 -14.50 -17.95
N TRP A 465 24.57 -13.40 -17.50
CA TRP A 465 24.07 -12.74 -16.29
C TRP A 465 22.58 -12.39 -16.36
N GLY A 466 22.08 -12.04 -17.53
CA GLY A 466 20.64 -11.78 -17.74
C GLY A 466 19.73 -13.01 -17.67
N GLU A 467 20.29 -14.22 -17.63
CA GLU A 467 19.54 -15.49 -17.54
C GLU A 467 19.41 -16.00 -16.10
N ILE A 468 20.18 -15.41 -15.15
CA ILE A 468 20.24 -15.86 -13.75
C ILE A 468 18.94 -15.54 -13.04
N ARG A 469 18.30 -16.53 -12.45
CA ARG A 469 17.12 -16.33 -11.60
C ARG A 469 17.54 -16.10 -10.16
N ALA A 470 16.88 -15.13 -9.53
CA ALA A 470 16.96 -14.89 -8.09
C ALA A 470 16.13 -15.92 -7.31
N ASN A 471 16.60 -16.29 -6.15
CA ASN A 471 15.82 -17.01 -5.15
C ASN A 471 14.98 -16.00 -4.32
N ALA A 472 14.16 -15.23 -5.05
CA ALA A 472 13.32 -14.16 -4.54
C ALA A 472 11.84 -14.45 -4.79
N TYR A 473 11.00 -13.82 -3.99
CA TYR A 473 9.56 -14.04 -4.00
C TYR A 473 8.82 -12.81 -3.50
N ASP A 474 7.71 -12.47 -4.18
CA ASP A 474 6.79 -11.41 -3.77
C ASP A 474 5.40 -11.99 -3.55
N ILE A 475 4.77 -11.57 -2.47
CA ILE A 475 3.33 -11.78 -2.29
C ILE A 475 2.59 -10.60 -2.92
N VAL A 476 1.74 -10.93 -3.87
CA VAL A 476 0.97 -9.96 -4.65
C VAL A 476 -0.51 -10.14 -4.34
N MET A 477 -1.22 -9.04 -4.23
CA MET A 477 -2.67 -9.03 -3.98
C MET A 477 -3.34 -7.94 -4.80
N ASN A 478 -4.31 -8.31 -5.62
CA ASN A 478 -5.12 -7.38 -6.40
C ASN A 478 -4.30 -6.43 -7.30
N GLY A 479 -3.18 -6.88 -7.84
CA GLY A 479 -2.30 -6.05 -8.66
C GLY A 479 -1.32 -5.18 -7.88
N CYS A 480 -1.18 -5.40 -6.58
CA CYS A 480 -0.23 -4.72 -5.70
C CYS A 480 0.71 -5.74 -5.04
N GLU A 481 1.99 -5.47 -5.06
CA GLU A 481 2.97 -6.12 -4.19
C GLU A 481 2.71 -5.68 -2.75
N VAL A 482 2.38 -6.61 -1.88
CA VAL A 482 2.13 -6.35 -0.46
C VAL A 482 3.30 -6.72 0.42
N GLY A 483 4.23 -7.51 -0.10
CA GLY A 483 5.46 -7.89 0.58
C GLY A 483 6.37 -8.63 -0.36
N GLY A 484 7.67 -8.59 -0.07
CA GLY A 484 8.69 -9.25 -0.85
C GLY A 484 9.88 -9.65 -0.02
N GLY A 485 10.65 -10.60 -0.53
CA GLY A 485 11.83 -11.11 0.13
C GLY A 485 12.64 -12.08 -0.72
N SER A 486 13.68 -12.64 -0.12
CA SER A 486 14.55 -13.58 -0.80
C SER A 486 15.27 -14.51 0.17
N ILE A 487 15.83 -15.59 -0.34
CA ILE A 487 16.93 -16.30 0.30
C ILE A 487 18.16 -15.41 0.22
N ARG A 488 18.92 -15.31 1.31
CA ARG A 488 20.11 -14.45 1.38
C ARG A 488 21.36 -15.24 1.03
N ILE A 489 22.31 -14.56 0.42
CA ILE A 489 23.68 -15.07 0.33
C ILE A 489 24.26 -15.06 1.75
N HIS A 490 24.75 -16.19 2.22
CA HIS A 490 25.43 -16.36 3.50
C HIS A 490 26.87 -16.82 3.36
N ASP A 491 27.24 -17.26 2.15
CA ASP A 491 28.61 -17.58 1.79
C ASP A 491 29.37 -16.34 1.33
N ARG A 492 30.54 -16.11 1.94
CA ARG A 492 31.35 -14.93 1.67
C ARG A 492 31.91 -14.89 0.24
N VAL A 493 32.28 -16.06 -0.31
CA VAL A 493 32.86 -16.15 -1.65
C VAL A 493 31.80 -15.79 -2.68
N LEU A 494 30.62 -16.35 -2.56
CA LEU A 494 29.47 -16.02 -3.40
C LEU A 494 29.08 -14.54 -3.28
N GLN A 495 29.09 -13.97 -2.06
CA GLN A 495 28.76 -12.57 -1.84
C GLN A 495 29.77 -11.62 -2.50
N ASN A 496 31.08 -11.91 -2.41
CA ASN A 496 32.10 -11.13 -3.11
C ASN A 496 31.92 -11.22 -4.62
N LYS A 497 31.63 -12.40 -5.14
CA LYS A 497 31.34 -12.61 -6.57
C LYS A 497 30.15 -11.76 -7.02
N MET A 498 29.08 -11.72 -6.23
CA MET A 498 27.91 -10.88 -6.51
C MET A 498 28.26 -9.39 -6.50
N PHE A 499 29.06 -8.90 -5.54
CA PHE A 499 29.51 -7.51 -5.53
C PHE A 499 30.32 -7.16 -6.78
N HIS A 500 31.24 -8.01 -7.23
CA HIS A 500 32.01 -7.79 -8.46
C HIS A 500 31.10 -7.77 -9.70
N THR A 501 30.11 -8.66 -9.76
CA THR A 501 29.08 -8.66 -10.83
C THR A 501 28.31 -7.34 -10.89
N LEU A 502 28.05 -6.72 -9.73
CA LEU A 502 27.40 -5.42 -9.62
C LEU A 502 28.36 -4.22 -9.83
N GLY A 503 29.67 -4.49 -10.09
CA GLY A 503 30.66 -3.48 -10.38
C GLY A 503 31.30 -2.82 -9.14
N PHE A 504 31.15 -3.39 -7.94
CA PHE A 504 31.88 -2.92 -6.76
C PHE A 504 33.34 -3.38 -6.80
N THR A 505 34.26 -2.51 -6.38
CA THR A 505 35.61 -2.95 -6.02
C THR A 505 35.61 -3.56 -4.62
N ASP A 506 36.66 -4.30 -4.27
CA ASP A 506 36.81 -4.87 -2.92
C ASP A 506 36.80 -3.78 -1.85
N GLU A 507 37.43 -2.65 -2.11
CA GLU A 507 37.47 -1.50 -1.19
C GLU A 507 36.07 -0.89 -0.99
N GLN A 508 35.31 -0.73 -2.07
CA GLN A 508 33.93 -0.20 -2.00
C GLN A 508 33.01 -1.15 -1.26
N ALA A 509 33.11 -2.46 -1.53
CA ALA A 509 32.31 -3.47 -0.83
C ALA A 509 32.67 -3.51 0.65
N GLN A 510 33.97 -3.43 1.00
CA GLN A 510 34.43 -3.38 2.39
C GLN A 510 34.00 -2.08 3.12
N GLU A 511 34.06 -0.95 2.45
CA GLU A 511 33.61 0.33 3.03
C GLU A 511 32.11 0.32 3.34
N GLN A 512 31.30 -0.18 2.44
CA GLN A 512 29.84 -0.12 2.54
C GLN A 512 29.25 -1.25 3.39
N PHE A 513 29.76 -2.49 3.22
CA PHE A 513 29.18 -3.71 3.77
C PHE A 513 30.17 -4.51 4.66
N GLY A 514 31.35 -3.97 4.93
CA GLY A 514 32.42 -4.69 5.62
C GLY A 514 32.04 -5.24 6.99
N PHE A 515 31.18 -4.55 7.73
CA PHE A 515 30.72 -5.03 9.02
C PHE A 515 29.82 -6.28 8.91
N LEU A 516 28.98 -6.37 7.88
CA LEU A 516 28.16 -7.55 7.64
C LEU A 516 29.01 -8.70 7.07
N MET A 517 29.91 -8.39 6.12
CA MET A 517 30.85 -9.39 5.57
C MET A 517 31.79 -9.95 6.62
N GLY A 518 32.24 -9.11 7.55
CA GLY A 518 33.01 -9.53 8.71
C GLY A 518 32.24 -10.45 9.66
N ALA A 519 30.94 -10.19 9.86
CA ALA A 519 30.09 -11.07 10.65
C ALA A 519 29.93 -12.46 10.03
N PHE A 520 29.88 -12.56 8.70
CA PHE A 520 29.78 -13.85 8.00
C PHE A 520 30.98 -14.75 8.22
N GLU A 521 32.15 -14.19 8.58
CA GLU A 521 33.33 -14.96 8.93
C GLU A 521 33.16 -15.80 10.21
N TYR A 522 32.18 -15.44 11.05
CA TYR A 522 31.90 -16.11 12.31
C TYR A 522 30.74 -17.12 12.23
N GLY A 523 30.39 -17.56 11.03
CA GLY A 523 29.41 -18.62 10.82
C GLY A 523 27.99 -18.11 10.63
N ALA A 524 27.74 -17.45 9.50
CA ALA A 524 26.39 -17.08 9.10
C ALA A 524 25.57 -18.33 8.73
N PRO A 525 24.37 -18.54 9.33
CA PRO A 525 23.50 -19.63 8.91
C PRO A 525 22.86 -19.33 7.55
N PRO A 526 22.38 -20.34 6.79
CA PRO A 526 21.43 -20.11 5.74
C PRO A 526 20.22 -19.34 6.31
N HIS A 527 19.82 -18.24 5.69
CA HIS A 527 18.71 -17.42 6.17
C HIS A 527 17.93 -16.75 5.05
N ALA A 528 16.73 -16.36 5.37
CA ALA A 528 15.79 -15.77 4.43
C ALA A 528 14.77 -14.90 5.16
N GLY A 529 14.20 -13.94 4.48
CA GLY A 529 13.20 -13.07 5.08
C GLY A 529 12.22 -12.50 4.09
N LEU A 530 11.24 -11.79 4.65
CA LEU A 530 10.23 -11.08 3.91
C LEU A 530 9.82 -9.83 4.69
N ALA A 531 9.51 -8.76 3.97
CA ALA A 531 8.91 -7.57 4.56
C ALA A 531 7.56 -7.28 3.92
N PHE A 532 6.51 -7.09 4.73
CA PHE A 532 5.24 -6.56 4.25
C PHE A 532 5.21 -5.04 4.37
N GLY A 533 4.73 -4.35 3.34
CA GLY A 533 4.34 -2.94 3.43
C GLY A 533 3.06 -2.81 4.26
N PHE A 534 3.20 -2.52 5.55
CA PHE A 534 2.06 -2.58 6.47
C PHE A 534 0.98 -1.55 6.15
N ASP A 535 1.34 -0.34 5.75
CA ASP A 535 0.39 0.70 5.33
C ASP A 535 -0.41 0.26 4.11
N ARG A 536 0.26 -0.36 3.12
CA ARG A 536 -0.35 -0.90 1.92
C ARG A 536 -1.28 -2.09 2.23
N LEU A 537 -0.83 -2.98 3.11
CA LEU A 537 -1.66 -4.11 3.53
C LEU A 537 -2.95 -3.62 4.19
N CYS A 538 -2.88 -2.61 5.08
CA CYS A 538 -4.05 -2.00 5.69
C CYS A 538 -5.00 -1.37 4.65
N SER A 539 -4.47 -0.64 3.65
CA SER A 539 -5.29 -0.02 2.60
C SER A 539 -6.03 -1.05 1.75
N ILE A 540 -5.37 -2.15 1.39
CA ILE A 540 -5.99 -3.25 0.64
C ILE A 540 -7.10 -3.91 1.46
N PHE A 541 -6.87 -4.18 2.75
CA PHE A 541 -7.89 -4.73 3.64
C PHE A 541 -9.11 -3.81 3.77
N ALA A 542 -8.94 -2.51 3.71
CA ALA A 542 -10.04 -1.55 3.73
C ALA A 542 -10.67 -1.31 2.35
N GLY A 543 -10.06 -1.79 1.27
CA GLY A 543 -10.48 -1.51 -0.11
C GLY A 543 -10.24 -0.06 -0.54
N ALA A 544 -9.17 0.57 -0.02
CA ALA A 544 -8.80 1.96 -0.27
C ALA A 544 -7.59 2.05 -1.20
N ASP A 545 -7.58 3.08 -2.06
CA ASP A 545 -6.52 3.31 -3.04
C ASP A 545 -5.30 4.06 -2.47
N SER A 546 -5.44 4.71 -1.32
CA SER A 546 -4.39 5.52 -0.70
C SER A 546 -3.99 5.00 0.67
N ILE A 547 -2.68 4.93 0.93
CA ILE A 547 -2.14 4.58 2.24
C ILE A 547 -2.22 5.71 3.26
N ARG A 548 -2.43 6.96 2.84
CA ARG A 548 -2.43 8.15 3.72
C ARG A 548 -3.48 8.10 4.81
N ASP A 549 -4.63 7.49 4.54
CA ASP A 549 -5.72 7.38 5.52
C ASP A 549 -5.47 6.34 6.63
N PHE A 550 -4.41 5.52 6.46
CA PHE A 550 -3.95 4.53 7.45
C PHE A 550 -2.74 5.01 8.25
N ILE A 551 -2.27 6.23 7.98
CA ILE A 551 -1.19 6.92 8.69
C ILE A 551 -1.81 8.10 9.45
N ALA A 552 -1.56 8.17 10.77
CA ALA A 552 -2.19 9.22 11.59
C ALA A 552 -1.80 10.63 11.10
N PHE A 553 -0.52 10.85 10.80
CA PHE A 553 0.02 12.14 10.35
C PHE A 553 0.88 11.93 9.08
N PRO A 554 0.24 11.78 7.90
CA PRO A 554 0.95 11.57 6.64
C PRO A 554 1.54 12.87 6.10
N LYS A 555 2.52 12.76 5.19
CA LYS A 555 2.99 13.89 4.37
C LYS A 555 2.08 14.08 3.15
N ASN A 556 2.01 15.33 2.67
CA ASN A 556 1.34 15.64 1.40
C ASN A 556 2.18 15.20 0.18
N ASN A 557 1.68 15.42 -1.04
CA ASN A 557 2.38 15.06 -2.27
C ASN A 557 3.73 15.79 -2.48
N SER A 558 3.97 16.87 -1.75
CA SER A 558 5.25 17.60 -1.76
C SER A 558 6.19 17.19 -0.62
N GLY A 559 5.91 16.10 0.07
CA GLY A 559 6.72 15.61 1.19
C GLY A 559 6.62 16.44 2.47
N ARG A 560 5.60 17.30 2.59
CA ARG A 560 5.46 18.22 3.73
C ARG A 560 4.38 17.76 4.69
N ASP A 561 4.65 17.91 5.98
CA ASP A 561 3.62 17.94 7.01
C ASP A 561 3.11 19.38 7.16
N VAL A 562 1.96 19.64 6.55
CA VAL A 562 1.37 21.00 6.55
C VAL A 562 0.74 21.38 7.90
N MET A 563 0.55 20.43 8.80
CA MET A 563 0.08 20.70 10.16
C MET A 563 1.20 21.23 11.06
N SER A 564 2.34 20.57 11.07
CA SER A 564 3.51 20.97 11.87
C SER A 564 4.43 21.97 11.16
N GLY A 565 4.30 22.09 9.83
CA GLY A 565 5.15 22.92 8.99
C GLY A 565 6.50 22.30 8.65
N SER A 566 6.69 20.98 8.87
CA SER A 566 7.95 20.31 8.53
C SER A 566 8.01 19.87 7.05
N PRO A 567 9.21 19.85 6.42
CA PRO A 567 10.50 20.33 6.95
C PRO A 567 10.54 21.86 7.09
N ALA A 568 11.31 22.32 8.05
CA ALA A 568 11.49 23.73 8.35
C ALA A 568 12.98 24.10 8.41
N PRO A 569 13.36 25.37 8.20
CA PRO A 569 14.72 25.82 8.41
C PRO A 569 15.18 25.59 9.86
N LEU A 570 16.45 25.28 10.04
CA LEU A 570 17.08 25.26 11.35
C LEU A 570 17.49 26.67 11.78
N ALA A 571 17.55 26.88 13.10
CA ALA A 571 18.12 28.13 13.64
C ALA A 571 19.60 28.24 13.28
N PRO A 572 20.11 29.47 13.02
CA PRO A 572 21.53 29.66 12.70
C PRO A 572 22.48 29.06 13.73
N GLU A 573 22.16 29.18 15.01
CA GLU A 573 22.95 28.63 16.12
C GLU A 573 23.07 27.09 16.03
N GLN A 574 22.02 26.41 15.59
CA GLN A 574 22.06 24.96 15.39
C GLN A 574 22.94 24.57 14.21
N LEU A 575 22.93 25.36 13.12
CA LEU A 575 23.81 25.13 11.98
C LEU A 575 25.28 25.37 12.36
N ASP A 576 25.57 26.41 13.15
CA ASP A 576 26.91 26.71 13.67
C ASP A 576 27.41 25.57 14.60
N GLU A 577 26.55 25.06 15.51
CA GLU A 577 26.89 23.91 16.38
C GLU A 577 27.17 22.62 15.59
N LEU A 578 26.57 22.46 14.43
CA LEU A 578 26.77 21.33 13.53
C LEU A 578 27.90 21.54 12.51
N GLU A 579 28.52 22.74 12.48
CA GLU A 579 29.51 23.15 11.51
C GLU A 579 29.02 23.02 10.05
N ILE A 580 27.72 23.25 9.81
CA ILE A 580 27.06 23.12 8.49
C ILE A 580 26.79 24.51 7.90
N LYS A 581 27.14 24.70 6.63
CA LYS A 581 26.76 25.86 5.83
C LYS A 581 25.82 25.45 4.71
N LEU A 582 24.75 26.25 4.52
CA LEU A 582 23.81 26.04 3.42
C LEU A 582 24.31 26.77 2.19
N ASP A 583 24.46 26.07 1.07
CA ASP A 583 24.70 26.60 -0.26
C ASP A 583 23.42 26.44 -1.09
N LEU A 584 22.48 27.38 -0.91
CA LEU A 584 21.19 27.36 -1.61
C LEU A 584 21.38 27.95 -3.00
N LYS A 585 21.19 27.15 -4.03
CA LYS A 585 21.06 27.64 -5.41
C LYS A 585 19.81 28.52 -5.51
N ALA A 586 19.99 29.74 -6.01
CA ALA A 586 18.90 30.69 -6.23
C ALA A 586 17.86 30.20 -7.23
#